data_2b46f4d1c6f9d8f38ec870b16ee8727d
#
_entry.id   2b46f4d1c6f9d8f38ec870b16ee8727d
#
_cell.length_a   1.000
_cell.length_b   1.000
_cell.length_c   1.000
_cell.angle_alpha   90.00
_cell.angle_beta   90.00
_cell.angle_gamma   90.00
#
_symmetry.space_group_name_H-M   'P 1'
#
loop_
_entity.id
_entity.type
_entity.pdbx_description
1 polymer ?
#
loop_
_entity_poly.entity_id
_entity_poly.type
_entity_poly.pdbx_seq_one_letter_code
_entity_poly.pdbx_strand_id
1 'polypeptide(L)'
;KILSDNIIQNGADGVGLYLGNPSDFPEFTLATTTNLIHALMYDTNDADATALMGLLGGTAQYNAGQNGLPTSQSVQRKTDGTYETKNPTPGANNDGSGIIFNGITITTNITDKNEGDSFPITFTTQTNVSSDLTFNFTLNNSSFTTADFTGNTSVVIASGSNSFTTNILLTDDVLDEGDEVLKIKFGTIPAQYKRLNDNIEIRVIDNDFTVAPFGTPLNPTYGIVSSTAPAGYYAALEGLSGTALKQAVQDIIANPAVVHAHNYGDIIDILKTADQNPENSNEVWLMYVEQSRSKLEFQDTGINTGKWNREHIYPQSRGGFTDGTESIPDGINVWLPTNANDILAGHADAHHLRAEDGAENSLRSNKDYGLTGYNGPSGTMGSWKGDVARSVFYMAVRYNALSIVNGDIADTTVGQLGDLASLLTWNTLDPSDDFEMNRNNYIYTWQVNRNPFIDYPELANYIWGNKAGQTWHFNLSTNDFANLKVNLYPNPAQK
;
A
#
# COMPACT_ATOMS: atom_id res chain seq x y z
N LYS A 1 -11.75 -20.47 -5.68
CA LYS A 1 -11.99 -19.40 -4.73
C LYS A 1 -13.27 -19.73 -3.98
N ILE A 2 -13.25 -19.76 -2.65
CA ILE A 2 -14.46 -19.83 -1.84
C ILE A 2 -15.04 -18.42 -1.87
N LEU A 3 -16.24 -18.29 -2.40
CA LEU A 3 -16.96 -17.01 -2.40
C LEU A 3 -17.51 -16.77 -0.98
N SER A 4 -17.49 -15.54 -0.53
CA SER A 4 -18.19 -15.16 0.71
C SER A 4 -19.71 -15.31 0.51
N ASP A 5 -20.44 -15.42 1.61
CA ASP A 5 -21.91 -15.52 1.57
C ASP A 5 -22.52 -14.32 0.83
N ASN A 6 -23.61 -14.56 0.11
CA ASN A 6 -24.37 -13.58 -0.67
C ASN A 6 -23.69 -12.98 -1.91
N ILE A 7 -22.62 -13.57 -2.45
CA ILE A 7 -22.07 -13.16 -3.76
C ILE A 7 -22.89 -13.71 -4.91
N ILE A 8 -23.41 -14.94 -4.78
CA ILE A 8 -24.38 -15.53 -5.74
C ILE A 8 -25.77 -15.39 -5.12
N GLN A 9 -26.60 -14.58 -5.73
CA GLN A 9 -27.92 -14.25 -5.19
C GLN A 9 -29.00 -15.20 -5.68
N ASN A 10 -30.19 -15.17 -5.06
CA ASN A 10 -31.33 -16.03 -5.42
C ASN A 10 -32.21 -15.45 -6.53
N GLY A 11 -32.03 -14.18 -6.89
CA GLY A 11 -32.80 -13.54 -7.96
C GLY A 11 -32.32 -13.92 -9.36
N ALA A 12 -32.88 -13.27 -10.38
CA ALA A 12 -32.45 -13.43 -11.75
C ALA A 12 -31.02 -12.84 -11.93
N ASP A 13 -30.06 -13.71 -12.14
CA ASP A 13 -28.63 -13.36 -12.15
C ASP A 13 -27.82 -14.20 -13.16
N GLY A 14 -26.54 -13.95 -13.32
CA GLY A 14 -25.70 -14.67 -14.25
C GLY A 14 -24.25 -14.82 -13.79
N VAL A 15 -23.65 -15.92 -14.20
CA VAL A 15 -22.22 -16.19 -14.02
C VAL A 15 -21.56 -16.34 -15.38
N GLY A 16 -20.62 -15.47 -15.73
CA GLY A 16 -19.83 -15.53 -16.95
C GLY A 16 -18.42 -16.02 -16.68
N LEU A 17 -17.91 -16.89 -17.55
CA LEU A 17 -16.51 -17.29 -17.60
C LEU A 17 -15.85 -16.61 -18.79
N TYR A 18 -14.86 -15.77 -18.53
CA TYR A 18 -14.15 -14.99 -19.53
C TYR A 18 -12.68 -15.40 -19.66
N LEU A 19 -12.14 -15.21 -20.85
CA LEU A 19 -10.70 -15.27 -21.09
C LEU A 19 -10.14 -13.83 -20.93
N GLY A 20 -9.22 -13.63 -19.95
CA GLY A 20 -8.63 -12.32 -19.68
C GLY A 20 -8.07 -12.25 -18.26
N ASN A 21 -7.58 -11.07 -17.89
CA ASN A 21 -7.08 -10.80 -16.54
C ASN A 21 -8.21 -10.20 -15.67
N PRO A 22 -8.14 -10.30 -14.34
CA PRO A 22 -9.11 -9.65 -13.45
C PRO A 22 -9.24 -8.14 -13.67
N SER A 23 -8.15 -7.47 -14.06
CA SER A 23 -8.13 -6.04 -14.39
C SER A 23 -8.96 -5.66 -15.63
N ASP A 24 -9.23 -6.62 -16.51
CA ASP A 24 -10.05 -6.39 -17.70
C ASP A 24 -11.56 -6.32 -17.35
N PHE A 25 -11.91 -6.70 -16.11
CA PHE A 25 -13.29 -6.80 -15.60
C PHE A 25 -13.40 -6.12 -14.22
N PRO A 26 -13.16 -4.81 -14.13
CA PRO A 26 -13.35 -4.07 -12.88
C PRO A 26 -14.82 -4.14 -12.42
N GLU A 27 -15.04 -3.89 -11.15
CA GLU A 27 -16.39 -3.82 -10.58
C GLU A 27 -17.26 -2.84 -11.38
N PHE A 28 -18.52 -3.19 -11.59
CA PHE A 28 -19.49 -2.46 -12.44
C PHE A 28 -19.22 -2.53 -13.95
N THR A 29 -18.31 -3.35 -14.43
CA THR A 29 -18.17 -3.60 -15.88
C THR A 29 -19.45 -4.24 -16.42
N LEU A 30 -19.98 -3.67 -17.51
CA LEU A 30 -21.16 -4.22 -18.17
C LEU A 30 -20.84 -5.59 -18.77
N ALA A 31 -21.73 -6.57 -18.56
CA ALA A 31 -21.58 -7.89 -19.16
C ALA A 31 -21.49 -7.81 -20.69
N THR A 32 -20.67 -8.65 -21.30
CA THR A 32 -20.39 -8.65 -22.75
C THR A 32 -20.15 -10.06 -23.25
N THR A 33 -20.30 -10.28 -24.56
CA THR A 33 -19.88 -11.53 -25.22
C THR A 33 -18.41 -11.53 -25.62
N THR A 34 -17.72 -10.40 -25.52
CA THR A 34 -16.29 -10.32 -25.87
C THR A 34 -15.45 -11.15 -24.90
N ASN A 35 -14.66 -12.07 -25.42
CA ASN A 35 -13.86 -13.03 -24.67
C ASN A 35 -14.67 -13.96 -23.73
N LEU A 36 -15.97 -14.01 -23.87
CA LEU A 36 -16.85 -14.91 -23.12
C LEU A 36 -16.64 -16.35 -23.56
N ILE A 37 -16.20 -17.23 -22.67
CA ILE A 37 -16.08 -18.67 -22.91
C ILE A 37 -17.40 -19.37 -22.69
N HIS A 38 -18.13 -18.98 -21.62
CA HIS A 38 -19.40 -19.56 -21.24
C HIS A 38 -20.16 -18.67 -20.28
N ALA A 39 -21.49 -18.73 -20.32
CA ALA A 39 -22.36 -18.06 -19.34
C ALA A 39 -23.48 -18.98 -18.90
N LEU A 40 -23.86 -18.84 -17.63
CA LEU A 40 -25.04 -19.41 -17.02
C LEU A 40 -25.90 -18.30 -16.48
N MET A 41 -27.14 -18.19 -16.94
CA MET A 41 -28.15 -17.31 -16.35
C MET A 41 -29.16 -18.18 -15.58
N TYR A 42 -29.49 -17.77 -14.38
CA TYR A 42 -30.33 -18.55 -13.46
C TYR A 42 -31.22 -17.63 -12.60
N ASP A 43 -32.23 -18.23 -12.00
CA ASP A 43 -33.13 -17.61 -11.03
C ASP A 43 -33.66 -18.62 -10.02
N THR A 44 -34.54 -18.15 -9.11
CA THR A 44 -35.31 -18.99 -8.18
C THR A 44 -36.81 -18.64 -8.20
N ASN A 45 -37.45 -18.84 -9.34
CA ASN A 45 -38.84 -18.50 -9.64
C ASN A 45 -39.09 -17.00 -9.92
N ASP A 46 -38.07 -16.29 -10.37
CA ASP A 46 -38.16 -14.89 -10.81
C ASP A 46 -38.46 -14.80 -12.31
N ALA A 47 -38.83 -13.63 -12.79
CA ALA A 47 -38.95 -13.36 -14.21
C ALA A 47 -37.58 -13.31 -14.89
N ASP A 48 -37.53 -13.76 -16.16
CA ASP A 48 -36.29 -13.76 -16.94
C ASP A 48 -35.68 -12.37 -17.06
N ALA A 49 -34.37 -12.25 -16.75
CA ALA A 49 -33.55 -11.05 -16.94
C ALA A 49 -33.17 -10.89 -18.42
N THR A 50 -34.14 -10.55 -19.28
CA THR A 50 -33.99 -10.49 -20.74
C THR A 50 -32.84 -9.55 -21.20
N ALA A 51 -32.58 -8.46 -20.47
CA ALA A 51 -31.47 -7.56 -20.74
C ALA A 51 -30.10 -8.24 -20.50
N LEU A 52 -29.93 -8.95 -19.36
CA LEU A 52 -28.74 -9.71 -19.04
C LEU A 52 -28.53 -10.86 -20.05
N MET A 53 -29.59 -11.56 -20.41
CA MET A 53 -29.55 -12.60 -21.45
C MET A 53 -29.02 -12.05 -22.77
N GLY A 54 -29.48 -10.86 -23.19
CA GLY A 54 -28.99 -10.19 -24.39
C GLY A 54 -27.50 -9.83 -24.32
N LEU A 55 -27.02 -9.32 -23.18
CA LEU A 55 -25.63 -8.95 -22.97
C LEU A 55 -24.69 -10.17 -22.99
N LEU A 56 -25.12 -11.32 -22.47
CA LEU A 56 -24.33 -12.54 -22.41
C LEU A 56 -24.60 -13.49 -23.61
N GLY A 57 -25.42 -13.09 -24.59
CA GLY A 57 -25.71 -13.89 -25.77
C GLY A 57 -26.49 -15.19 -25.44
N GLY A 58 -27.19 -15.22 -24.30
CA GLY A 58 -27.94 -16.39 -23.84
C GLY A 58 -29.36 -16.46 -24.36
N THR A 59 -29.89 -17.67 -24.53
CA THR A 59 -31.25 -17.94 -25.02
C THR A 59 -32.17 -18.53 -23.97
N ALA A 60 -31.65 -18.85 -22.78
CA ALA A 60 -32.37 -19.44 -21.67
C ALA A 60 -31.86 -19.00 -20.32
N GLN A 61 -32.72 -18.77 -19.37
CA GLN A 61 -32.48 -18.64 -17.95
C GLN A 61 -33.00 -19.90 -17.25
N TYR A 62 -32.21 -20.42 -16.31
CA TYR A 62 -32.52 -21.71 -15.69
C TYR A 62 -33.01 -21.52 -14.26
N ASN A 63 -34.22 -21.96 -13.97
CA ASN A 63 -34.84 -21.78 -12.67
C ASN A 63 -34.37 -22.86 -11.67
N ALA A 64 -33.59 -22.47 -10.70
CA ALA A 64 -33.14 -23.37 -9.62
C ALA A 64 -34.30 -23.79 -8.69
N GLY A 65 -35.39 -23.04 -8.67
CA GLY A 65 -36.58 -23.31 -7.88
C GLY A 65 -37.68 -24.13 -8.60
N GLN A 66 -37.50 -24.50 -9.87
CA GLN A 66 -38.54 -25.13 -10.71
C GLN A 66 -39.17 -26.38 -10.13
N ASN A 67 -38.45 -27.14 -9.29
CA ASN A 67 -38.94 -28.35 -8.65
C ASN A 67 -39.49 -28.12 -7.23
N GLY A 68 -39.61 -26.87 -6.79
CA GLY A 68 -40.01 -26.51 -5.41
C GLY A 68 -38.97 -26.82 -4.33
N LEU A 69 -37.71 -27.08 -4.69
CA LEU A 69 -36.61 -27.48 -3.81
C LEU A 69 -35.36 -26.57 -3.98
N PRO A 70 -35.51 -25.24 -3.95
CA PRO A 70 -34.41 -24.32 -4.26
C PRO A 70 -33.22 -24.39 -3.26
N THR A 71 -33.45 -24.94 -2.06
CA THR A 71 -32.40 -25.07 -1.02
C THR A 71 -31.66 -26.40 -1.05
N SER A 72 -32.14 -27.38 -1.81
CA SER A 72 -31.56 -28.74 -1.84
C SER A 72 -31.20 -29.22 -3.23
N GLN A 73 -31.58 -28.47 -4.25
CA GLN A 73 -31.21 -28.78 -5.63
C GLN A 73 -30.29 -27.68 -6.21
N SER A 74 -29.64 -27.99 -7.32
CA SER A 74 -28.75 -27.09 -8.03
C SER A 74 -28.98 -27.16 -9.53
N VAL A 75 -28.75 -26.07 -10.24
CA VAL A 75 -28.65 -26.03 -11.69
C VAL A 75 -27.36 -26.74 -12.10
N GLN A 76 -27.52 -27.78 -12.94
CA GLN A 76 -26.43 -28.65 -13.37
C GLN A 76 -26.33 -28.72 -14.89
N ARG A 77 -25.08 -28.60 -15.42
CA ARG A 77 -24.84 -28.70 -16.86
C ARG A 77 -24.89 -30.17 -17.31
N LYS A 78 -25.64 -30.42 -18.37
CA LYS A 78 -25.71 -31.75 -19.06
C LYS A 78 -24.59 -31.89 -20.08
N THR A 79 -24.40 -33.10 -20.59
CA THR A 79 -23.40 -33.43 -21.64
C THR A 79 -23.69 -32.72 -22.97
N ASP A 80 -24.97 -32.43 -23.27
CA ASP A 80 -25.37 -31.67 -24.46
C ASP A 80 -25.14 -30.14 -24.34
N GLY A 81 -24.62 -29.67 -23.19
CA GLY A 81 -24.34 -28.27 -22.91
C GLY A 81 -25.53 -27.47 -22.35
N THR A 82 -26.73 -28.03 -22.31
CA THR A 82 -27.90 -27.44 -21.63
C THR A 82 -27.83 -27.71 -20.12
N TYR A 83 -28.79 -27.18 -19.38
CA TYR A 83 -28.83 -27.29 -17.91
C TYR A 83 -30.14 -27.90 -17.44
N GLU A 84 -30.12 -28.50 -16.27
CA GLU A 84 -31.28 -29.02 -15.55
C GLU A 84 -31.11 -28.78 -14.04
N THR A 85 -32.21 -28.77 -13.31
CA THR A 85 -32.23 -28.66 -11.85
C THR A 85 -32.46 -30.02 -11.22
N LYS A 86 -31.51 -30.49 -10.43
CA LYS A 86 -31.55 -31.77 -9.70
C LYS A 86 -30.67 -31.78 -8.47
N ASN A 87 -30.68 -32.89 -7.73
CA ASN A 87 -29.83 -33.02 -6.54
C ASN A 87 -28.36 -32.83 -6.88
N PRO A 88 -27.62 -32.08 -6.09
CA PRO A 88 -26.19 -31.83 -6.30
C PRO A 88 -25.38 -33.12 -6.40
N THR A 89 -24.39 -33.12 -7.27
CA THR A 89 -23.48 -34.25 -7.52
C THR A 89 -22.04 -33.87 -7.24
N PRO A 90 -21.67 -33.43 -6.01
CA PRO A 90 -20.33 -32.98 -5.71
C PRO A 90 -19.30 -34.09 -5.91
N GLY A 91 -18.23 -33.80 -6.67
CA GLY A 91 -17.19 -34.76 -6.98
C GLY A 91 -17.54 -35.82 -8.03
N ALA A 92 -18.74 -35.75 -8.65
CA ALA A 92 -19.16 -36.69 -9.70
C ALA A 92 -19.67 -35.92 -10.94
N ASN A 93 -19.76 -36.62 -12.08
CA ASN A 93 -20.38 -36.04 -13.28
C ASN A 93 -21.87 -35.83 -13.08
N ASN A 94 -22.40 -34.73 -13.61
CA ASN A 94 -23.81 -34.38 -13.53
C ASN A 94 -24.75 -35.36 -14.25
N ASP A 95 -24.23 -36.10 -15.22
CA ASP A 95 -25.02 -37.08 -16.00
C ASP A 95 -25.20 -38.46 -15.31
N GLY A 96 -24.66 -38.60 -14.07
CA GLY A 96 -24.68 -39.85 -13.33
C GLY A 96 -23.75 -40.92 -13.89
N SER A 97 -22.86 -40.59 -14.83
CA SER A 97 -21.90 -41.54 -15.44
C SER A 97 -20.80 -42.02 -14.48
N GLY A 98 -20.87 -41.63 -13.21
CA GLY A 98 -20.15 -42.26 -12.12
C GLY A 98 -18.66 -42.02 -12.05
N ILE A 99 -18.12 -40.97 -12.70
CA ILE A 99 -16.75 -40.54 -12.39
C ILE A 99 -16.77 -39.83 -11.04
N ILE A 100 -16.43 -40.57 -10.00
CA ILE A 100 -16.14 -39.96 -8.69
C ILE A 100 -14.73 -39.40 -8.78
N PHE A 101 -14.64 -38.07 -8.74
CA PHE A 101 -13.32 -37.42 -8.66
C PHE A 101 -12.68 -37.68 -7.29
N ASN A 102 -11.40 -38.02 -7.29
CA ASN A 102 -10.64 -38.07 -6.07
C ASN A 102 -10.02 -36.68 -5.81
N GLY A 103 -10.46 -36.03 -4.73
CA GLY A 103 -9.99 -34.69 -4.38
C GLY A 103 -8.57 -34.74 -3.83
N ILE A 104 -7.73 -33.75 -4.19
CA ILE A 104 -6.37 -33.59 -3.67
C ILE A 104 -6.29 -32.31 -2.86
N THR A 105 -5.76 -32.38 -1.64
CA THR A 105 -5.54 -31.26 -0.72
C THR A 105 -4.03 -31.06 -0.50
N ILE A 106 -3.57 -29.83 -0.51
CA ILE A 106 -2.26 -29.40 -0.04
C ILE A 106 -2.38 -29.05 1.44
N THR A 107 -1.49 -29.59 2.26
CA THR A 107 -1.37 -29.25 3.69
C THR A 107 0.06 -28.85 3.99
N THR A 108 0.23 -27.73 4.66
CA THR A 108 1.51 -27.21 5.16
C THR A 108 1.26 -26.23 6.29
N ASN A 109 2.30 -25.87 7.03
CA ASN A 109 2.23 -24.79 7.99
C ASN A 109 2.37 -23.45 7.25
N ILE A 110 1.32 -22.63 7.29
CA ILE A 110 1.21 -21.33 6.61
C ILE A 110 1.76 -20.14 7.42
N THR A 111 2.39 -20.38 8.59
CA THR A 111 3.08 -19.29 9.30
C THR A 111 4.27 -18.79 8.50
N ASP A 112 4.62 -17.54 8.70
CA ASP A 112 5.82 -16.95 8.10
C ASP A 112 7.05 -17.85 8.30
N LYS A 113 7.94 -17.85 7.34
CA LYS A 113 9.20 -18.56 7.33
C LYS A 113 10.35 -17.59 7.17
N ASN A 114 11.46 -17.88 7.80
CA ASN A 114 12.70 -17.18 7.50
C ASN A 114 13.43 -17.90 6.37
N GLU A 115 14.29 -17.22 5.67
CA GLU A 115 15.32 -17.85 4.88
C GLU A 115 16.09 -18.87 5.70
N GLY A 116 16.56 -19.95 5.08
CA GLY A 116 17.16 -21.07 5.78
C GLY A 116 16.17 -22.03 6.46
N ASP A 117 14.89 -21.70 6.59
CA ASP A 117 13.88 -22.59 7.16
C ASP A 117 13.58 -23.77 6.23
N SER A 118 13.28 -24.91 6.85
CA SER A 118 12.77 -26.10 6.14
C SER A 118 11.37 -26.44 6.62
N PHE A 119 10.47 -26.71 5.68
CA PHE A 119 9.09 -27.08 6.01
C PHE A 119 8.53 -28.15 5.10
N PRO A 120 7.61 -29.01 5.60
CA PRO A 120 6.96 -30.04 4.80
C PRO A 120 5.78 -29.49 4.03
N ILE A 121 5.60 -29.98 2.81
CA ILE A 121 4.37 -29.87 2.01
C ILE A 121 3.82 -31.26 1.80
N THR A 122 2.57 -31.49 2.21
CA THR A 122 1.90 -32.78 2.08
C THR A 122 0.73 -32.67 1.11
N PHE A 123 0.69 -33.57 0.15
CA PHE A 123 -0.42 -33.75 -0.79
C PHE A 123 -1.21 -34.98 -0.37
N THR A 124 -2.51 -34.82 -0.14
CA THR A 124 -3.38 -35.91 0.33
C THR A 124 -4.61 -36.05 -0.57
N THR A 125 -4.85 -37.24 -1.09
CA THR A 125 -6.08 -37.58 -1.79
C THR A 125 -7.15 -38.09 -0.84
N GLN A 126 -8.44 -37.85 -1.16
CA GLN A 126 -9.56 -38.28 -0.31
C GLN A 126 -9.65 -39.80 -0.14
N THR A 127 -9.22 -40.55 -1.18
CA THR A 127 -9.16 -42.02 -1.16
C THR A 127 -7.83 -42.49 -1.70
N ASN A 128 -7.44 -43.71 -1.33
CA ASN A 128 -6.20 -44.31 -1.86
C ASN A 128 -6.22 -44.34 -3.39
N VAL A 129 -5.08 -44.05 -4.02
CA VAL A 129 -4.95 -44.10 -5.46
C VAL A 129 -4.79 -45.57 -5.93
N SER A 130 -5.44 -45.94 -7.02
CA SER A 130 -5.42 -47.31 -7.59
C SER A 130 -4.18 -47.59 -8.45
N SER A 131 -3.48 -46.57 -8.86
CA SER A 131 -2.20 -46.58 -9.58
C SER A 131 -1.39 -45.36 -9.14
N ASP A 132 -0.09 -45.36 -9.38
CA ASP A 132 0.75 -44.23 -9.05
C ASP A 132 0.20 -42.93 -9.66
N LEU A 133 -0.03 -41.91 -8.79
CA LEU A 133 -0.42 -40.58 -9.18
C LEU A 133 0.80 -39.68 -9.19
N THR A 134 1.17 -39.21 -10.39
CA THR A 134 2.31 -38.32 -10.57
C THR A 134 1.88 -36.95 -11.08
N PHE A 135 2.39 -35.90 -10.48
CA PHE A 135 2.24 -34.52 -10.94
C PHE A 135 3.36 -33.67 -10.35
N ASN A 136 3.47 -32.41 -10.82
CA ASN A 136 4.39 -31.43 -10.26
C ASN A 136 3.61 -30.29 -9.60
N PHE A 137 4.28 -29.57 -8.71
CA PHE A 137 3.81 -28.29 -8.19
C PHE A 137 4.92 -27.24 -8.35
N THR A 138 4.58 -25.97 -8.16
CA THR A 138 5.52 -24.84 -8.19
C THR A 138 5.37 -24.00 -6.93
N LEU A 139 6.43 -23.26 -6.58
CA LEU A 139 6.47 -22.32 -5.47
C LEU A 139 6.62 -20.87 -5.94
N ASN A 140 6.91 -20.66 -7.21
CA ASN A 140 7.21 -19.38 -7.79
C ASN A 140 6.03 -18.39 -7.70
N ASN A 141 6.33 -17.17 -7.32
CA ASN A 141 5.36 -16.07 -7.25
C ASN A 141 6.07 -14.72 -7.33
N SER A 142 5.91 -13.99 -8.45
CA SER A 142 6.58 -12.69 -8.66
C SER A 142 8.10 -12.79 -8.48
N SER A 143 8.64 -12.14 -7.43
CA SER A 143 10.06 -12.18 -7.07
C SER A 143 10.52 -13.57 -6.63
N PHE A 144 9.72 -14.32 -5.86
CA PHE A 144 10.08 -15.66 -5.38
C PHE A 144 10.20 -16.65 -6.54
N THR A 145 11.38 -17.21 -6.74
CA THR A 145 11.78 -18.02 -7.91
C THR A 145 12.33 -19.39 -7.50
N THR A 146 12.93 -20.11 -8.43
CA THR A 146 13.63 -21.35 -8.15
C THR A 146 15.03 -21.16 -7.55
N ALA A 147 15.53 -19.94 -7.44
CA ALA A 147 16.77 -19.62 -6.73
C ALA A 147 16.59 -19.64 -5.21
N ASP A 148 15.36 -19.32 -4.76
CA ASP A 148 15.05 -19.02 -3.36
C ASP A 148 14.69 -20.27 -2.54
N PHE A 149 14.75 -21.46 -3.19
CA PHE A 149 14.52 -22.71 -2.48
C PHE A 149 15.22 -23.91 -3.13
N THR A 150 15.39 -24.96 -2.33
CA THR A 150 15.77 -26.31 -2.79
C THR A 150 14.75 -27.33 -2.29
N GLY A 151 14.54 -28.40 -3.08
CA GLY A 151 13.62 -29.47 -2.71
C GLY A 151 12.99 -30.15 -3.92
N ASN A 152 12.30 -31.27 -3.69
CA ASN A 152 11.63 -31.99 -4.74
C ASN A 152 10.23 -31.44 -4.98
N THR A 153 9.97 -30.93 -6.17
CA THR A 153 8.66 -30.42 -6.61
C THR A 153 7.86 -31.41 -7.44
N SER A 154 8.35 -32.66 -7.58
CA SER A 154 7.62 -33.77 -8.20
C SER A 154 6.95 -34.61 -7.13
N VAL A 155 5.66 -34.86 -7.30
CA VAL A 155 4.82 -35.64 -6.38
C VAL A 155 4.56 -37.02 -7.01
N VAL A 156 4.77 -38.10 -6.22
CA VAL A 156 4.36 -39.45 -6.56
C VAL A 156 3.62 -40.05 -5.38
N ILE A 157 2.29 -40.10 -5.45
CA ILE A 157 1.49 -40.88 -4.50
C ILE A 157 1.42 -42.31 -5.03
N ALA A 158 2.06 -43.22 -4.31
CA ALA A 158 2.16 -44.61 -4.75
C ALA A 158 0.80 -45.34 -4.72
N SER A 159 0.58 -46.26 -5.62
CA SER A 159 -0.60 -47.13 -5.66
C SER A 159 -0.90 -47.74 -4.28
N GLY A 160 -2.15 -47.66 -3.85
CA GLY A 160 -2.59 -48.12 -2.53
C GLY A 160 -2.38 -47.11 -1.40
N SER A 161 -1.72 -45.96 -1.67
CA SER A 161 -1.52 -44.86 -0.73
C SER A 161 -2.45 -43.69 -1.05
N ASN A 162 -2.55 -42.73 -0.11
CA ASN A 162 -3.31 -41.51 -0.32
C ASN A 162 -2.53 -40.22 0.00
N SER A 163 -1.23 -40.32 0.28
CA SER A 163 -0.45 -39.14 0.61
C SER A 163 0.99 -39.19 0.14
N PHE A 164 1.59 -38.02 -0.05
CA PHE A 164 3.00 -37.81 -0.33
C PHE A 164 3.45 -36.53 0.39
N THR A 165 4.60 -36.57 1.03
CA THR A 165 5.21 -35.40 1.68
C THR A 165 6.60 -35.16 1.10
N THR A 166 6.89 -33.89 0.83
CA THR A 166 8.23 -33.41 0.48
C THR A 166 8.62 -32.30 1.43
N ASN A 167 9.93 -32.12 1.66
CA ASN A 167 10.46 -30.99 2.41
C ASN A 167 11.04 -29.99 1.42
N ILE A 168 10.75 -28.72 1.65
CA ILE A 168 11.35 -27.58 0.98
C ILE A 168 12.29 -26.90 1.98
N LEU A 169 13.49 -26.57 1.52
CA LEU A 169 14.47 -25.76 2.23
C LEU A 169 14.56 -24.42 1.52
N LEU A 170 14.27 -23.32 2.22
CA LEU A 170 14.46 -21.97 1.71
C LEU A 170 15.96 -21.66 1.65
N THR A 171 16.37 -20.97 0.63
CA THR A 171 17.75 -20.51 0.47
C THR A 171 18.01 -19.42 1.51
N ASP A 172 19.16 -19.42 2.15
CA ASP A 172 19.68 -18.39 3.03
C ASP A 172 20.95 -17.87 2.34
N ASP A 173 20.93 -16.65 1.86
CA ASP A 173 22.06 -16.07 1.14
C ASP A 173 22.49 -14.71 1.78
N VAL A 174 22.97 -13.74 1.07
CA VAL A 174 23.42 -12.44 1.61
C VAL A 174 22.90 -11.26 0.79
N LEU A 175 21.86 -11.50 0.02
CA LEU A 175 21.25 -10.49 -0.83
C LEU A 175 20.07 -9.84 -0.10
N ASP A 176 20.06 -8.52 0.00
CA ASP A 176 18.90 -7.74 0.48
C ASP A 176 17.84 -7.71 -0.64
N GLU A 177 16.99 -8.75 -0.71
CA GLU A 177 15.94 -8.90 -1.72
C GLU A 177 14.59 -8.43 -1.20
N GLY A 178 14.49 -8.28 0.12
CA GLY A 178 13.27 -7.97 0.85
C GLY A 178 12.37 -9.18 1.04
N ASP A 179 11.42 -9.06 1.96
CA ASP A 179 10.46 -10.14 2.19
C ASP A 179 9.71 -10.53 0.91
N GLU A 180 9.49 -11.81 0.73
CA GLU A 180 8.82 -12.38 -0.43
C GLU A 180 7.59 -13.21 -0.05
N VAL A 181 6.81 -13.60 -1.04
CA VAL A 181 5.68 -14.52 -0.87
C VAL A 181 5.84 -15.69 -1.82
N LEU A 182 6.13 -16.87 -1.29
CA LEU A 182 6.01 -18.09 -2.08
C LEU A 182 4.54 -18.48 -2.26
N LYS A 183 4.24 -19.16 -3.37
CA LYS A 183 2.89 -19.61 -3.67
C LYS A 183 2.88 -21.07 -4.14
N ILE A 184 2.39 -21.97 -3.31
CA ILE A 184 2.27 -23.40 -3.64
C ILE A 184 1.10 -23.56 -4.62
N LYS A 185 1.41 -23.98 -5.84
CA LYS A 185 0.45 -24.19 -6.94
C LYS A 185 0.57 -25.57 -7.51
N PHE A 186 -0.55 -26.25 -7.73
CA PHE A 186 -0.54 -27.47 -8.52
C PHE A 186 -0.09 -27.19 -9.97
N GLY A 187 0.72 -28.06 -10.51
CA GLY A 187 0.88 -28.23 -11.95
C GLY A 187 -0.34 -28.92 -12.57
N THR A 188 -0.15 -29.56 -13.72
CA THR A 188 -1.19 -30.35 -14.36
C THR A 188 -1.43 -31.63 -13.59
N ILE A 189 -2.68 -31.89 -13.19
CA ILE A 189 -3.11 -33.16 -12.57
C ILE A 189 -3.99 -33.94 -13.51
N PRO A 190 -4.02 -35.32 -13.44
CA PRO A 190 -4.89 -36.13 -14.27
C PRO A 190 -6.36 -35.84 -14.07
N ALA A 191 -7.16 -36.02 -15.13
CA ALA A 191 -8.55 -35.55 -15.18
C ALA A 191 -9.50 -36.16 -14.13
N GLN A 192 -9.17 -37.35 -13.61
CA GLN A 192 -9.94 -38.02 -12.55
C GLN A 192 -9.71 -37.44 -11.17
N TYR A 193 -8.78 -36.47 -11.01
CA TYR A 193 -8.48 -35.81 -9.77
C TYR A 193 -8.96 -34.35 -9.80
N LYS A 194 -9.28 -33.81 -8.63
CA LYS A 194 -9.69 -32.40 -8.47
C LYS A 194 -8.91 -31.74 -7.34
N ARG A 195 -8.46 -30.51 -7.54
CA ARG A 195 -7.86 -29.69 -6.51
C ARG A 195 -8.94 -29.24 -5.52
N LEU A 196 -8.78 -29.53 -4.24
CA LEU A 196 -9.69 -29.06 -3.18
C LEU A 196 -9.23 -27.70 -2.62
N ASN A 197 -7.95 -27.43 -2.70
CA ASN A 197 -7.34 -26.12 -2.48
C ASN A 197 -6.21 -25.89 -3.49
N ASP A 198 -5.73 -24.68 -3.61
CA ASP A 198 -4.61 -24.29 -4.48
C ASP A 198 -4.14 -22.88 -4.08
N ASN A 199 -3.01 -22.43 -4.62
CA ASN A 199 -2.49 -21.09 -4.40
C ASN A 199 -2.31 -20.75 -2.90
N ILE A 200 -1.68 -21.63 -2.14
CA ILE A 200 -1.34 -21.40 -0.74
C ILE A 200 -0.16 -20.46 -0.69
N GLU A 201 -0.33 -19.32 -0.06
CA GLU A 201 0.70 -18.29 0.10
C GLU A 201 1.35 -18.40 1.48
N ILE A 202 2.67 -18.26 1.52
CA ILE A 202 3.48 -18.19 2.73
C ILE A 202 4.48 -17.06 2.53
N ARG A 203 4.55 -16.15 3.49
CA ARG A 203 5.59 -15.11 3.51
C ARG A 203 6.92 -15.72 3.88
N VAL A 204 7.96 -15.35 3.15
CA VAL A 204 9.36 -15.61 3.43
C VAL A 204 9.99 -14.30 3.89
N ILE A 205 10.55 -14.31 5.08
CA ILE A 205 11.21 -13.16 5.69
C ILE A 205 12.67 -13.21 5.28
N ASP A 206 13.11 -12.18 4.59
CA ASP A 206 14.50 -11.93 4.29
C ASP A 206 15.23 -11.48 5.58
N ASN A 207 16.27 -12.18 5.96
CA ASN A 207 17.08 -11.87 7.14
C ASN A 207 18.29 -11.00 6.81
N ASP A 208 18.50 -10.69 5.53
CA ASP A 208 19.56 -9.83 5.02
C ASP A 208 18.96 -8.43 4.72
N PHE A 209 19.38 -7.44 5.48
CA PHE A 209 18.90 -6.07 5.36
C PHE A 209 20.01 -5.07 5.66
N THR A 210 19.83 -3.87 5.14
CA THR A 210 20.75 -2.77 5.40
C THR A 210 20.23 -1.88 6.53
N VAL A 211 21.18 -1.33 7.30
CA VAL A 211 20.93 -0.36 8.37
C VAL A 211 21.44 1.00 7.91
N ALA A 212 20.60 2.03 8.00
CA ALA A 212 21.00 3.39 7.67
C ALA A 212 21.96 3.96 8.71
N PRO A 213 22.83 4.93 8.34
CA PRO A 213 23.72 5.57 9.28
C PRO A 213 23.05 6.56 10.23
N PHE A 214 21.73 6.76 10.13
CA PHE A 214 20.95 7.70 10.92
C PHE A 214 19.81 6.98 11.67
N GLY A 215 19.29 7.65 12.69
CA GLY A 215 18.28 7.06 13.60
C GLY A 215 16.86 7.09 13.09
N THR A 216 15.99 6.36 13.78
CA THR A 216 14.54 6.41 13.60
C THR A 216 13.95 7.71 14.18
N PRO A 217 12.74 8.14 13.81
CA PRO A 217 12.07 9.28 14.46
C PRO A 217 11.94 9.17 15.98
N LEU A 218 11.90 7.95 16.56
CA LEU A 218 11.92 7.75 18.02
C LEU A 218 13.30 7.97 18.65
N ASN A 219 14.37 7.72 17.90
CA ASN A 219 15.76 7.90 18.32
C ASN A 219 16.48 8.77 17.30
N PRO A 220 16.09 10.04 17.13
CA PRO A 220 16.54 10.87 16.02
C PRO A 220 18.01 11.20 16.11
N THR A 221 18.64 11.30 14.95
CA THR A 221 19.98 11.86 14.76
C THR A 221 19.90 13.14 13.96
N TYR A 222 20.95 13.95 14.04
CA TYR A 222 20.98 15.26 13.41
C TYR A 222 22.33 15.53 12.76
N GLY A 223 22.32 15.97 11.50
CA GLY A 223 23.52 16.39 10.77
C GLY A 223 24.37 15.27 10.20
N ILE A 224 23.91 14.03 10.24
CA ILE A 224 24.51 12.90 9.52
C ILE A 224 24.12 12.94 8.05
N VAL A 225 22.83 13.22 7.75
CA VAL A 225 22.31 13.35 6.40
C VAL A 225 22.36 14.81 5.97
N SER A 226 23.20 15.12 4.97
CA SER A 226 23.27 16.47 4.41
C SER A 226 22.17 16.69 3.37
N SER A 227 21.66 17.92 3.28
CA SER A 227 20.71 18.31 2.22
C SER A 227 21.37 18.19 0.84
N THR A 228 20.66 17.59 -0.11
CA THR A 228 21.06 17.52 -1.53
C THR A 228 20.48 18.65 -2.37
N ALA A 229 19.96 19.70 -1.74
CA ALA A 229 19.46 20.88 -2.45
C ALA A 229 20.56 21.44 -3.40
N PRO A 230 20.25 21.71 -4.67
CA PRO A 230 21.21 22.34 -5.59
C PRO A 230 21.77 23.64 -5.04
N ALA A 231 22.99 23.97 -5.38
CA ALA A 231 23.60 25.24 -4.97
C ALA A 231 22.72 26.42 -5.40
N GLY A 232 22.36 27.29 -4.44
CA GLY A 232 21.50 28.44 -4.69
C GLY A 232 20.01 28.12 -4.80
N TYR A 233 19.56 26.90 -4.52
CA TYR A 233 18.15 26.50 -4.61
C TYR A 233 17.21 27.46 -3.88
N TYR A 234 17.60 27.95 -2.72
CA TYR A 234 16.83 28.88 -1.89
C TYR A 234 17.33 30.35 -1.98
N ALA A 235 18.30 30.66 -2.84
CA ALA A 235 18.93 32.00 -2.86
C ALA A 235 17.96 33.18 -2.99
N ALA A 236 16.81 32.96 -3.65
CA ALA A 236 15.78 33.98 -3.84
C ALA A 236 15.08 34.38 -2.52
N LEU A 237 15.26 33.65 -1.42
CA LEU A 237 14.62 33.96 -0.13
C LEU A 237 15.39 35.03 0.66
N GLU A 238 16.68 35.24 0.35
CA GLU A 238 17.55 36.19 1.09
C GLU A 238 16.99 37.61 1.09
N GLY A 239 16.89 38.21 2.25
CA GLY A 239 16.46 39.56 2.43
C GLY A 239 14.93 39.78 2.29
N LEU A 240 14.14 38.73 2.11
CA LEU A 240 12.69 38.85 1.99
C LEU A 240 11.97 38.72 3.34
N SER A 241 10.72 39.21 3.41
CA SER A 241 9.88 39.13 4.60
C SER A 241 8.39 39.02 4.25
N GLY A 242 7.57 38.55 5.20
CA GLY A 242 6.11 38.54 5.09
C GLY A 242 5.59 37.81 3.85
N THR A 243 4.67 38.44 3.12
CA THR A 243 4.05 37.85 1.91
C THR A 243 5.04 37.62 0.78
N ALA A 244 6.06 38.50 0.64
CA ALA A 244 7.11 38.31 -0.37
C ALA A 244 7.97 37.07 -0.11
N LEU A 245 8.30 36.80 1.15
CA LEU A 245 9.02 35.58 1.54
C LEU A 245 8.15 34.35 1.25
N LYS A 246 6.89 34.33 1.66
CA LYS A 246 5.98 33.21 1.38
C LYS A 246 5.84 32.95 -0.12
N GLN A 247 5.69 34.01 -0.93
CA GLN A 247 5.58 33.90 -2.39
C GLN A 247 6.86 33.34 -3.00
N ALA A 248 8.04 33.80 -2.58
CA ALA A 248 9.31 33.29 -3.09
C ALA A 248 9.54 31.81 -2.74
N VAL A 249 9.10 31.37 -1.55
CA VAL A 249 9.08 29.93 -1.22
C VAL A 249 8.19 29.18 -2.19
N GLN A 250 6.97 29.66 -2.46
CA GLN A 250 6.04 29.04 -3.41
C GLN A 250 6.62 28.99 -4.81
N ASP A 251 7.24 30.07 -5.29
CA ASP A 251 7.83 30.15 -6.63
C ASP A 251 8.95 29.11 -6.85
N ILE A 252 9.63 28.69 -5.77
CA ILE A 252 10.62 27.60 -5.82
C ILE A 252 9.94 26.25 -5.88
N ILE A 253 9.04 25.95 -4.92
CA ILE A 253 8.51 24.60 -4.73
C ILE A 253 7.33 24.25 -5.65
N ALA A 254 6.79 25.24 -6.36
CA ALA A 254 5.68 25.10 -7.32
C ALA A 254 6.06 25.56 -8.73
N ASN A 255 7.35 25.65 -9.05
CA ASN A 255 7.84 26.10 -10.36
C ASN A 255 7.41 25.14 -11.47
N PRO A 256 6.50 25.55 -12.40
CA PRO A 256 5.98 24.66 -13.42
C PRO A 256 7.02 24.24 -14.48
N ALA A 257 8.19 24.88 -14.50
CA ALA A 257 9.26 24.53 -15.44
C ALA A 257 10.10 23.33 -14.97
N VAL A 258 10.02 22.95 -13.69
CA VAL A 258 10.90 21.92 -13.12
C VAL A 258 10.18 20.93 -12.19
N VAL A 259 9.09 21.32 -11.52
CA VAL A 259 8.41 20.47 -10.56
C VAL A 259 7.54 19.44 -11.27
N HIS A 260 7.64 18.20 -10.83
CA HIS A 260 6.95 17.06 -11.39
C HIS A 260 5.78 16.62 -10.50
N ALA A 261 4.62 16.35 -11.12
CA ALA A 261 3.52 15.64 -10.47
C ALA A 261 3.52 14.18 -10.94
N HIS A 262 3.47 13.25 -10.00
CA HIS A 262 3.39 11.82 -10.24
C HIS A 262 1.97 11.30 -9.99
N ASN A 263 1.70 10.05 -10.37
CA ASN A 263 0.42 9.42 -10.06
C ASN A 263 0.38 8.88 -8.61
N TYR A 264 -0.81 8.55 -8.14
CA TYR A 264 -0.99 8.07 -6.77
C TYR A 264 -0.41 6.65 -6.56
N GLY A 265 -0.26 5.87 -7.63
CA GLY A 265 0.42 4.58 -7.60
C GLY A 265 1.90 4.70 -7.25
N ASP A 266 2.61 5.66 -7.85
CA ASP A 266 4.04 5.88 -7.62
C ASP A 266 4.37 6.19 -6.15
N ILE A 267 3.41 6.74 -5.40
CA ILE A 267 3.60 7.03 -3.98
C ILE A 267 3.92 5.76 -3.18
N ILE A 268 3.43 4.59 -3.58
CA ILE A 268 3.77 3.33 -2.91
C ILE A 268 5.27 3.08 -2.98
N ASP A 269 5.85 3.24 -4.18
CA ASP A 269 7.29 3.01 -4.40
C ASP A 269 8.13 4.12 -3.75
N ILE A 270 7.65 5.36 -3.79
CA ILE A 270 8.31 6.47 -3.10
C ILE A 270 8.37 6.21 -1.60
N LEU A 271 7.26 5.82 -0.96
CA LEU A 271 7.20 5.61 0.49
C LEU A 271 8.01 4.40 0.95
N LYS A 272 8.09 3.33 0.16
CA LYS A 272 8.96 2.18 0.47
C LYS A 272 10.43 2.57 0.65
N THR A 273 10.86 3.68 0.07
CA THR A 273 12.23 4.20 0.22
C THR A 273 12.29 5.45 1.09
N ALA A 274 11.38 6.41 0.91
CA ALA A 274 11.37 7.64 1.67
C ALA A 274 11.04 7.43 3.15
N ASP A 275 10.12 6.50 3.45
CA ASP A 275 9.73 6.13 4.80
C ASP A 275 10.32 4.77 5.23
N GLN A 276 11.43 4.32 4.59
CA GLN A 276 12.12 3.09 4.98
C GLN A 276 12.59 3.17 6.43
N ASN A 277 12.38 2.08 7.18
CA ASN A 277 12.90 1.97 8.53
C ASN A 277 14.44 2.05 8.51
N PRO A 278 15.07 3.01 9.22
CA PRO A 278 16.53 3.10 9.27
C PRO A 278 17.24 1.85 9.84
N GLU A 279 16.55 1.09 10.67
CA GLU A 279 17.11 -0.11 11.33
C GLU A 279 16.93 -1.38 10.49
N ASN A 280 16.04 -1.36 9.46
CA ASN A 280 15.79 -2.51 8.60
C ASN A 280 15.23 -2.06 7.24
N SER A 281 16.01 -2.26 6.16
CA SER A 281 15.63 -1.88 4.80
C SER A 281 14.37 -2.60 4.27
N ASN A 282 13.97 -3.75 4.84
CA ASN A 282 12.80 -4.51 4.41
C ASN A 282 11.48 -3.95 4.95
N GLU A 283 11.55 -2.90 5.78
CA GLU A 283 10.41 -2.30 6.47
C GLU A 283 10.22 -0.83 6.11
N VAL A 284 8.99 -0.34 6.28
CA VAL A 284 8.65 1.09 6.34
C VAL A 284 8.42 1.50 7.79
N TRP A 285 8.68 2.78 8.08
CA TRP A 285 8.36 3.40 9.37
C TRP A 285 6.94 3.99 9.32
N LEU A 286 6.08 3.54 10.22
CA LEU A 286 4.70 4.02 10.36
C LEU A 286 4.66 5.22 11.30
N MET A 287 4.23 6.34 10.79
CA MET A 287 4.43 7.64 11.42
C MET A 287 3.73 7.77 12.77
N TYR A 288 2.40 7.63 12.83
CA TYR A 288 1.62 7.89 14.06
C TYR A 288 1.76 6.82 15.13
N VAL A 289 1.85 5.55 14.69
CA VAL A 289 2.01 4.42 15.61
C VAL A 289 3.44 4.21 16.07
N GLU A 290 4.41 4.92 15.48
CA GLU A 290 5.84 4.89 15.83
C GLU A 290 6.42 3.45 15.83
N GLN A 291 6.10 2.69 14.79
CA GLN A 291 6.50 1.31 14.61
C GLN A 291 6.91 1.05 13.17
N SER A 292 7.72 0.04 12.97
CA SER A 292 8.02 -0.45 11.63
C SER A 292 7.04 -1.53 11.17
N ARG A 293 6.97 -1.73 9.86
CA ARG A 293 6.19 -2.81 9.23
C ARG A 293 6.81 -3.19 7.91
N SER A 294 6.78 -4.50 7.56
CA SER A 294 7.29 -4.97 6.28
C SER A 294 6.69 -4.21 5.10
N LYS A 295 7.52 -3.93 4.11
CA LYS A 295 7.12 -3.33 2.83
C LYS A 295 6.06 -4.13 2.09
N LEU A 296 6.00 -5.46 2.29
CA LEU A 296 4.96 -6.34 1.73
C LEU A 296 3.58 -6.13 2.34
N GLU A 297 3.49 -5.60 3.55
CA GLU A 297 2.23 -5.40 4.25
C GLU A 297 1.49 -4.13 3.79
N PHE A 298 1.70 -3.72 2.53
CA PHE A 298 0.90 -2.67 1.92
C PHE A 298 -0.56 -3.12 1.74
N GLN A 299 -1.50 -2.23 2.02
CA GLN A 299 -2.92 -2.48 1.86
C GLN A 299 -3.32 -2.42 0.38
N ASP A 300 -3.47 -3.57 -0.24
CA ASP A 300 -3.92 -3.76 -1.63
C ASP A 300 -5.41 -4.17 -1.75
N THR A 301 -6.06 -4.39 -0.61
CA THR A 301 -7.46 -4.81 -0.50
C THR A 301 -8.23 -3.92 0.48
N GLY A 302 -9.51 -4.22 0.70
CA GLY A 302 -10.33 -3.51 1.71
C GLY A 302 -9.93 -3.79 3.18
N ILE A 303 -9.01 -4.73 3.45
CA ILE A 303 -8.56 -5.08 4.80
C ILE A 303 -7.39 -4.18 5.17
N ASN A 304 -7.55 -3.38 6.24
CA ASN A 304 -6.52 -2.47 6.74
C ASN A 304 -5.79 -2.96 7.99
N THR A 305 -6.31 -3.98 8.69
CA THR A 305 -5.70 -4.52 9.91
C THR A 305 -4.38 -5.21 9.61
N GLY A 306 -3.31 -4.79 10.28
CA GLY A 306 -1.96 -5.30 10.06
C GLY A 306 -1.32 -4.82 8.75
N LYS A 307 -1.95 -3.91 8.04
CA LYS A 307 -1.45 -3.35 6.78
C LYS A 307 -1.07 -1.89 6.96
N TRP A 308 -0.13 -1.42 6.12
CA TRP A 308 0.17 0.00 5.98
C TRP A 308 -0.40 0.54 4.68
N ASN A 309 -0.73 1.84 4.68
CA ASN A 309 -1.20 2.53 3.50
C ASN A 309 -0.64 3.96 3.43
N ARG A 310 -1.10 4.73 2.45
CA ARG A 310 -0.68 6.10 2.18
C ARG A 310 -1.55 7.06 2.99
N GLU A 311 -1.02 7.59 4.09
CA GLU A 311 -1.66 8.64 4.87
C GLU A 311 -1.49 10.00 4.17
N HIS A 312 -2.58 10.70 3.93
CA HIS A 312 -2.58 12.10 3.54
C HIS A 312 -2.56 12.99 4.78
N ILE A 313 -1.40 13.52 5.17
CA ILE A 313 -1.26 14.42 6.33
C ILE A 313 -2.21 15.63 6.20
N TYR A 314 -2.27 16.27 5.04
CA TYR A 314 -3.38 17.14 4.70
C TYR A 314 -4.50 16.28 4.11
N PRO A 315 -5.64 16.07 4.80
CA PRO A 315 -6.62 15.07 4.37
C PRO A 315 -7.13 15.31 2.96
N GLN A 316 -7.26 14.25 2.18
CA GLN A 316 -7.66 14.29 0.78
C GLN A 316 -8.95 15.09 0.55
N SER A 317 -10.00 14.83 1.33
CA SER A 317 -11.28 15.52 1.22
C SER A 317 -11.19 17.01 1.63
N ARG A 318 -10.37 17.31 2.62
CA ARG A 318 -10.14 18.70 3.05
C ARG A 318 -9.23 19.46 2.09
N GLY A 319 -8.34 18.78 1.41
CA GLY A 319 -7.54 19.35 0.33
C GLY A 319 -8.32 19.63 -0.93
N GLY A 320 -9.43 18.94 -1.15
CA GLY A 320 -10.21 19.04 -2.38
C GLY A 320 -9.53 18.36 -3.58
N PHE A 321 -8.63 17.39 -3.33
CA PHE A 321 -7.87 16.67 -4.35
C PHE A 321 -8.21 15.17 -4.42
N THR A 322 -9.49 14.85 -4.32
CA THR A 322 -9.98 13.47 -4.42
C THR A 322 -9.76 12.90 -5.83
N ASP A 323 -9.25 11.66 -5.89
CA ASP A 323 -9.15 10.83 -7.10
C ASP A 323 -8.52 11.53 -8.33
N GLY A 324 -7.51 12.37 -8.06
CA GLY A 324 -6.88 13.19 -9.09
C GLY A 324 -5.96 12.43 -10.03
N THR A 325 -5.55 11.19 -9.70
CA THR A 325 -4.49 10.46 -10.43
C THR A 325 -4.69 8.95 -10.38
N GLU A 326 -4.05 8.25 -11.32
CA GLU A 326 -4.05 6.79 -11.40
C GLU A 326 -3.44 6.13 -10.15
N SER A 327 -3.96 4.95 -9.79
CA SER A 327 -3.51 4.20 -8.62
C SER A 327 -2.49 3.10 -8.93
N ILE A 328 -2.12 2.91 -10.19
CA ILE A 328 -1.10 1.94 -10.63
C ILE A 328 0.21 2.69 -10.84
N PRO A 329 1.33 2.27 -10.22
CA PRO A 329 2.63 2.89 -10.45
C PRO A 329 3.02 2.86 -11.93
N ASP A 330 3.54 3.96 -12.45
CA ASP A 330 4.08 4.05 -13.81
C ASP A 330 5.55 4.54 -13.85
N GLY A 331 6.08 4.88 -12.68
CA GLY A 331 7.50 5.07 -12.42
C GLY A 331 8.00 6.50 -12.59
N ILE A 332 9.21 6.73 -12.09
CA ILE A 332 9.86 8.05 -12.01
C ILE A 332 9.98 8.81 -13.33
N ASN A 333 9.95 8.12 -14.45
CA ASN A 333 10.10 8.72 -15.78
C ASN A 333 8.76 9.18 -16.38
N VAL A 334 7.62 8.90 -15.74
CA VAL A 334 6.28 9.30 -16.18
C VAL A 334 5.73 10.34 -15.21
N TRP A 335 5.57 11.56 -15.69
CA TRP A 335 5.14 12.68 -14.83
C TRP A 335 4.47 13.79 -15.67
N LEU A 336 3.74 14.65 -14.98
CA LEU A 336 3.08 15.83 -15.53
C LEU A 336 3.65 17.11 -14.89
N PRO A 337 3.73 18.22 -15.65
CA PRO A 337 4.05 19.51 -15.06
C PRO A 337 2.93 19.95 -14.12
N THR A 338 3.30 20.64 -13.04
CA THR A 338 2.36 21.12 -12.03
C THR A 338 2.72 22.53 -11.57
N ASN A 339 1.77 23.26 -10.99
CA ASN A 339 1.97 24.61 -10.45
C ASN A 339 1.12 24.85 -9.18
N ALA A 340 1.21 26.02 -8.58
CA ALA A 340 0.51 26.34 -7.34
C ALA A 340 -1.04 26.32 -7.43
N ASN A 341 -1.63 26.37 -8.62
CA ASN A 341 -3.08 26.30 -8.82
C ASN A 341 -3.57 24.89 -9.15
N ASP A 342 -2.66 23.95 -9.36
CA ASP A 342 -2.99 22.56 -9.67
C ASP A 342 -3.21 21.77 -8.37
N ILE A 343 -4.38 21.99 -7.75
CA ILE A 343 -4.71 21.36 -6.47
C ILE A 343 -4.82 19.83 -6.58
N LEU A 344 -5.17 19.28 -7.73
CA LEU A 344 -5.31 17.84 -7.90
C LEU A 344 -3.96 17.11 -7.80
N ALA A 345 -2.85 17.78 -8.11
CA ALA A 345 -1.51 17.23 -7.88
C ALA A 345 -1.23 16.96 -6.40
N GLY A 346 -1.95 17.60 -5.48
CA GLY A 346 -1.86 17.32 -4.05
C GLY A 346 -2.25 15.89 -3.67
N HIS A 347 -3.06 15.20 -4.49
CA HIS A 347 -3.42 13.79 -4.27
C HIS A 347 -2.19 12.86 -4.25
N ALA A 348 -1.16 13.20 -4.99
CA ALA A 348 0.06 12.42 -5.12
C ALA A 348 1.34 13.23 -4.81
N ASP A 349 1.24 14.23 -3.94
CA ASP A 349 2.41 14.99 -3.50
C ASP A 349 3.09 14.29 -2.31
N ALA A 350 4.23 13.67 -2.56
CA ALA A 350 4.95 12.83 -1.60
C ALA A 350 5.40 13.58 -0.34
N HIS A 351 5.51 14.92 -0.37
CA HIS A 351 5.92 15.70 0.79
C HIS A 351 4.90 15.71 1.94
N HIS A 352 3.65 15.33 1.68
CA HIS A 352 2.64 15.18 2.73
C HIS A 352 2.01 13.77 2.78
N LEU A 353 2.51 12.83 2.00
CA LEU A 353 2.10 11.43 2.06
C LEU A 353 3.10 10.64 2.89
N ARG A 354 2.61 9.80 3.81
CA ARG A 354 3.43 8.99 4.71
C ARG A 354 2.92 7.55 4.77
N ALA A 355 3.84 6.63 5.00
CA ALA A 355 3.45 5.28 5.38
C ALA A 355 2.82 5.30 6.78
N GLU A 356 1.62 4.73 6.91
CA GLU A 356 0.90 4.67 8.19
C GLU A 356 0.11 3.38 8.35
N ASP A 357 -0.14 2.99 9.61
CA ASP A 357 -1.05 1.89 9.94
C ASP A 357 -2.44 2.16 9.35
N GLY A 358 -2.97 1.21 8.60
CA GLY A 358 -4.24 1.42 7.90
C GLY A 358 -5.44 1.64 8.84
N ALA A 359 -5.43 1.05 10.04
CA ALA A 359 -6.48 1.26 11.02
C ALA A 359 -6.33 2.65 11.68
N GLU A 360 -5.12 3.07 12.03
CA GLU A 360 -4.86 4.39 12.60
C GLU A 360 -5.13 5.52 11.59
N ASN A 361 -4.73 5.35 10.32
CA ASN A 361 -5.10 6.27 9.25
C ASN A 361 -6.63 6.47 9.17
N SER A 362 -7.39 5.37 9.26
CA SER A 362 -8.86 5.43 9.30
C SER A 362 -9.40 6.17 10.54
N LEU A 363 -8.76 6.02 11.70
CA LEU A 363 -9.12 6.72 12.94
C LEU A 363 -8.79 8.22 12.89
N ARG A 364 -7.66 8.57 12.28
CA ARG A 364 -7.25 9.96 12.05
C ARG A 364 -8.27 10.68 11.17
N SER A 365 -8.72 10.06 10.07
CA SER A 365 -9.76 10.59 9.18
C SER A 365 -9.44 12.03 8.72
N ASN A 366 -10.41 12.97 8.83
CA ASN A 366 -10.29 14.37 8.38
C ASN A 366 -10.03 15.38 9.51
N LYS A 367 -9.65 14.90 10.71
CA LYS A 367 -9.48 15.75 11.88
C LYS A 367 -8.37 16.78 11.70
N ASP A 368 -8.55 17.94 12.33
CA ASP A 368 -7.47 18.88 12.54
C ASP A 368 -6.40 18.30 13.46
N TYR A 369 -5.20 18.87 13.47
CA TYR A 369 -4.14 18.50 14.39
C TYR A 369 -4.15 19.37 15.63
N GLY A 370 -3.80 18.82 16.78
CA GLY A 370 -3.67 19.54 18.03
C GLY A 370 -4.42 18.91 19.19
N LEU A 371 -4.45 19.60 20.32
CA LEU A 371 -5.00 19.06 21.58
C LEU A 371 -6.51 18.74 21.51
N THR A 372 -7.26 19.47 20.70
CA THR A 372 -8.71 19.29 20.52
C THR A 372 -9.06 18.48 19.28
N GLY A 373 -8.10 18.34 18.34
CA GLY A 373 -8.21 17.52 17.15
C GLY A 373 -7.50 16.18 17.32
N TYR A 374 -6.77 15.78 16.28
CA TYR A 374 -5.94 14.58 16.32
C TYR A 374 -4.58 14.85 16.98
N ASN A 375 -4.25 14.08 17.98
CA ASN A 375 -3.01 14.18 18.76
C ASN A 375 -2.24 12.85 18.86
N GLY A 376 -2.60 11.86 18.01
CA GLY A 376 -1.98 10.53 17.91
C GLY A 376 -2.63 9.48 18.80
N PRO A 377 -2.25 8.22 18.59
CA PRO A 377 -2.70 7.11 19.42
C PRO A 377 -2.08 7.19 20.81
N SER A 378 -2.77 6.60 21.79
CA SER A 378 -2.28 6.55 23.16
C SER A 378 -1.04 5.66 23.26
N GLY A 379 -0.04 6.12 24.02
CA GLY A 379 1.19 5.36 24.27
C GLY A 379 2.34 5.66 23.31
N THR A 380 2.12 6.51 22.30
CA THR A 380 3.20 7.03 21.43
C THR A 380 3.89 8.22 22.06
N MET A 381 5.12 8.50 21.64
CA MET A 381 5.93 9.61 22.13
C MET A 381 5.61 10.92 21.40
N GLY A 382 5.02 10.84 20.21
CA GLY A 382 4.71 11.99 19.36
C GLY A 382 5.90 12.51 18.57
N SER A 383 6.84 11.63 18.23
CA SER A 383 8.03 11.90 17.39
C SER A 383 7.69 12.29 15.94
N TRP A 384 6.44 12.26 15.58
CA TRP A 384 5.91 12.62 14.26
C TRP A 384 5.32 14.03 14.21
N LYS A 385 5.23 14.71 15.33
CA LYS A 385 4.48 15.98 15.44
C LYS A 385 5.11 17.11 14.63
N GLY A 386 6.43 17.20 14.66
CA GLY A 386 7.18 18.14 13.82
C GLY A 386 7.06 17.82 12.34
N ASP A 387 7.13 16.54 11.98
CA ASP A 387 6.99 16.05 10.59
C ASP A 387 5.66 16.46 10.00
N VAL A 388 4.57 16.25 10.77
CA VAL A 388 3.22 16.69 10.40
C VAL A 388 3.17 18.18 10.20
N ALA A 389 3.71 18.96 11.14
CA ALA A 389 3.70 20.42 11.04
C ALA A 389 4.41 20.89 9.76
N ARG A 390 5.60 20.36 9.47
CA ARG A 390 6.38 20.70 8.27
C ARG A 390 5.69 20.29 6.98
N SER A 391 4.98 19.16 6.99
CA SER A 391 4.16 18.71 5.84
C SER A 391 2.96 19.61 5.60
N VAL A 392 2.25 20.02 6.65
CA VAL A 392 1.09 20.93 6.55
C VAL A 392 1.54 22.34 6.11
N PHE A 393 2.68 22.84 6.63
CA PHE A 393 3.26 24.11 6.18
C PHE A 393 3.62 24.06 4.69
N TYR A 394 4.22 22.98 4.23
CA TYR A 394 4.53 22.77 2.82
C TYR A 394 3.26 22.87 1.97
N MET A 395 2.22 22.11 2.29
CA MET A 395 0.98 22.09 1.54
C MET A 395 0.32 23.46 1.46
N ALA A 396 0.30 24.22 2.57
CA ALA A 396 -0.28 25.56 2.64
C ALA A 396 0.53 26.65 1.90
N VAL A 397 1.77 26.36 1.51
CA VAL A 397 2.56 27.22 0.61
C VAL A 397 2.50 26.69 -0.81
N ARG A 398 2.59 25.37 -1.00
CA ARG A 398 2.65 24.74 -2.32
C ARG A 398 1.40 25.00 -3.16
N TYR A 399 0.22 25.00 -2.54
CA TYR A 399 -1.07 25.11 -3.21
C TYR A 399 -1.86 26.34 -2.77
N ASN A 400 -2.26 27.17 -3.75
CA ASN A 400 -3.04 28.39 -3.49
C ASN A 400 -4.40 28.13 -2.84
N ALA A 401 -4.98 26.96 -3.05
CA ALA A 401 -6.28 26.59 -2.48
C ALA A 401 -6.21 26.14 -1.01
N LEU A 402 -5.00 25.99 -0.44
CA LEU A 402 -4.80 25.47 0.91
C LEU A 402 -4.32 26.54 1.89
N SER A 403 -4.77 26.44 3.11
CA SER A 403 -4.37 27.33 4.20
C SER A 403 -4.39 26.63 5.56
N ILE A 404 -3.68 27.23 6.51
CA ILE A 404 -3.67 26.81 7.91
C ILE A 404 -4.40 27.86 8.73
N VAL A 405 -5.26 27.44 9.64
CA VAL A 405 -6.07 28.30 10.50
C VAL A 405 -5.85 27.97 11.98
N ASN A 406 -6.21 28.92 12.86
CA ASN A 406 -6.20 28.64 14.29
C ASN A 406 -7.45 27.89 14.70
N GLY A 407 -7.27 26.98 15.68
CA GLY A 407 -8.36 26.22 16.30
C GLY A 407 -8.74 24.98 15.53
N ASP A 408 -9.63 24.21 16.13
CA ASP A 408 -10.23 22.99 15.62
C ASP A 408 -11.51 23.40 14.88
N ILE A 409 -11.49 23.30 13.55
CA ILE A 409 -12.60 23.68 12.69
C ILE A 409 -13.34 22.44 12.18
N ALA A 410 -14.51 22.62 11.58
CA ALA A 410 -15.29 21.49 11.09
C ALA A 410 -14.51 20.64 10.09
N ASP A 411 -14.42 19.32 10.33
CA ASP A 411 -13.70 18.33 9.51
C ASP A 411 -14.14 18.29 8.03
N THR A 412 -15.26 18.94 7.70
CA THR A 412 -15.78 19.08 6.33
C THR A 412 -15.31 20.35 5.62
N THR A 413 -14.53 21.22 6.29
CA THR A 413 -14.08 22.48 5.70
C THR A 413 -12.98 22.24 4.68
N VAL A 414 -13.25 22.52 3.41
CA VAL A 414 -12.29 22.36 2.31
C VAL A 414 -11.33 23.56 2.25
N GLY A 415 -10.07 23.30 1.96
CA GLY A 415 -9.02 24.30 1.79
C GLY A 415 -8.42 24.83 3.10
N GLN A 416 -8.90 24.37 4.26
CA GLN A 416 -8.43 24.81 5.56
C GLN A 416 -8.13 23.63 6.49
N LEU A 417 -7.06 23.73 7.27
CA LEU A 417 -6.66 22.76 8.29
C LEU A 417 -6.13 23.49 9.53
N GLY A 418 -6.53 23.08 10.72
CA GLY A 418 -6.05 23.58 12.00
C GLY A 418 -5.12 22.56 12.69
N ASP A 419 -4.53 22.86 13.84
CA ASP A 419 -4.48 24.16 14.51
C ASP A 419 -3.08 24.79 14.33
N LEU A 420 -3.00 25.98 13.77
CA LEU A 420 -1.73 26.66 13.49
C LEU A 420 -0.86 26.81 14.74
N ALA A 421 -1.45 27.15 15.89
CA ALA A 421 -0.68 27.36 17.12
C ALA A 421 -0.03 26.05 17.61
N SER A 422 -0.76 24.93 17.51
CA SER A 422 -0.23 23.59 17.82
C SER A 422 0.88 23.20 16.85
N LEU A 423 0.68 23.41 15.54
CA LEU A 423 1.67 23.07 14.52
C LEU A 423 2.98 23.87 14.68
N LEU A 424 2.91 25.18 14.98
CA LEU A 424 4.10 25.98 15.27
C LEU A 424 4.84 25.50 16.52
N THR A 425 4.09 25.08 17.54
CA THR A 425 4.66 24.51 18.77
C THR A 425 5.35 23.18 18.47
N TRP A 426 4.70 22.30 17.73
CA TRP A 426 5.22 20.99 17.35
C TRP A 426 6.50 21.11 16.52
N ASN A 427 6.52 21.96 15.52
CA ASN A 427 7.73 22.23 14.71
C ASN A 427 8.94 22.71 15.54
N THR A 428 8.67 23.33 16.70
CA THR A 428 9.74 23.80 17.60
C THR A 428 10.22 22.70 18.55
N LEU A 429 9.29 21.88 19.06
CA LEU A 429 9.58 20.83 20.05
C LEU A 429 10.13 19.55 19.42
N ASP A 430 9.79 19.32 18.17
CA ASP A 430 10.23 18.18 17.36
C ASP A 430 10.94 18.73 16.11
N PRO A 431 12.24 19.04 16.21
CA PRO A 431 13.01 19.62 15.11
C PRO A 431 13.26 18.63 13.99
N SER A 432 13.40 19.13 12.76
CA SER A 432 13.77 18.31 11.58
C SER A 432 15.04 17.50 11.84
N ASP A 433 14.97 16.22 11.61
CA ASP A 433 16.02 15.23 11.84
C ASP A 433 16.60 14.64 10.54
N ASP A 434 17.52 13.70 10.68
CA ASP A 434 18.17 13.04 9.54
C ASP A 434 17.20 12.13 8.76
N PHE A 435 16.17 11.56 9.39
CA PHE A 435 15.14 10.78 8.73
C PHE A 435 14.34 11.65 7.75
N GLU A 436 13.87 12.81 8.21
CA GLU A 436 13.18 13.77 7.34
C GLU A 436 14.09 14.32 6.25
N MET A 437 15.36 14.61 6.57
CA MET A 437 16.32 15.10 5.58
C MET A 437 16.57 14.05 4.49
N ASN A 438 16.74 12.78 4.86
CA ASN A 438 16.86 11.69 3.90
C ASN A 438 15.62 11.57 3.02
N ARG A 439 14.45 11.64 3.63
CA ARG A 439 13.15 11.64 2.94
C ARG A 439 13.04 12.80 1.94
N ASN A 440 13.37 14.01 2.36
CA ASN A 440 13.35 15.21 1.52
C ASN A 440 14.32 15.11 0.32
N ASN A 441 15.49 14.52 0.55
CA ASN A 441 16.47 14.24 -0.50
C ASN A 441 15.94 13.24 -1.54
N TYR A 442 15.30 12.16 -1.07
CA TYR A 442 14.77 11.12 -1.96
C TYR A 442 13.57 11.62 -2.78
N ILE A 443 12.62 12.31 -2.16
CA ILE A 443 11.45 12.87 -2.87
C ILE A 443 11.89 13.88 -3.94
N TYR A 444 12.96 14.63 -3.68
CA TYR A 444 13.52 15.54 -4.69
C TYR A 444 13.90 14.83 -5.99
N THR A 445 14.33 13.56 -5.94
CA THR A 445 14.66 12.79 -7.16
C THR A 445 13.44 12.48 -8.02
N TRP A 446 12.24 12.46 -7.44
CA TRP A 446 10.97 12.24 -8.11
C TRP A 446 10.29 13.54 -8.54
N GLN A 447 10.06 14.44 -7.59
CA GLN A 447 9.23 15.63 -7.79
C GLN A 447 10.02 16.89 -8.18
N VAL A 448 11.34 16.86 -8.07
CA VAL A 448 12.25 17.99 -8.35
C VAL A 448 11.90 19.25 -7.54
N ASN A 449 11.24 19.05 -6.41
CA ASN A 449 11.07 20.06 -5.38
C ASN A 449 11.39 19.49 -4.00
N ARG A 450 11.54 20.38 -3.01
CA ARG A 450 11.88 20.03 -1.63
C ARG A 450 10.85 20.62 -0.69
N ASN A 451 10.68 20.00 0.47
CA ASN A 451 9.98 20.65 1.57
C ASN A 451 10.95 21.63 2.27
N PRO A 452 10.76 22.96 2.10
CA PRO A 452 11.66 23.95 2.66
C PRO A 452 11.59 24.05 4.18
N PHE A 453 10.53 23.53 4.79
CA PHE A 453 10.37 23.51 6.25
C PHE A 453 11.14 22.36 6.90
N ILE A 454 11.64 21.38 6.12
CA ILE A 454 12.63 20.39 6.55
C ILE A 454 14.04 20.98 6.45
N ASP A 455 14.37 21.65 5.33
CA ASP A 455 15.69 22.27 5.14
C ASP A 455 15.90 23.48 6.08
N TYR A 456 14.84 24.25 6.34
CA TYR A 456 14.83 25.46 7.18
C TYR A 456 13.57 25.54 8.04
N PRO A 457 13.43 24.77 9.13
CA PRO A 457 12.23 24.70 9.96
C PRO A 457 11.76 26.06 10.50
N GLU A 458 12.70 26.98 10.69
CA GLU A 458 12.39 28.34 11.16
C GLU A 458 11.56 29.18 10.17
N LEU A 459 11.54 28.86 8.88
CA LEU A 459 10.70 29.55 7.89
C LEU A 459 9.23 29.64 8.35
N ALA A 460 8.72 28.62 9.04
CA ALA A 460 7.37 28.61 9.59
C ALA A 460 7.13 29.81 10.53
N ASN A 461 8.11 30.13 11.38
CA ASN A 461 8.03 31.28 12.29
C ASN A 461 8.05 32.63 11.57
N TYR A 462 8.78 32.72 10.45
CA TYR A 462 8.83 33.97 9.64
C TYR A 462 7.57 34.18 8.81
N ILE A 463 6.87 33.09 8.46
CA ILE A 463 5.63 33.19 7.67
C ILE A 463 4.41 33.32 8.57
N TRP A 464 4.30 32.52 9.66
CA TRP A 464 3.08 32.45 10.49
C TRP A 464 3.30 32.71 11.98
N GLY A 465 4.54 32.58 12.46
CA GLY A 465 4.84 32.58 13.89
C GLY A 465 5.34 33.92 14.44
N ASN A 466 6.11 33.86 15.51
CA ASN A 466 6.58 35.02 16.29
C ASN A 466 7.61 35.92 15.56
N LYS A 467 8.15 35.47 14.43
CA LYS A 467 9.05 36.21 13.54
C LYS A 467 8.32 36.76 12.29
N ALA A 468 7.00 36.67 12.21
CA ALA A 468 6.23 37.11 11.06
C ALA A 468 6.51 38.59 10.74
N GLY A 469 6.82 38.87 9.47
CA GLY A 469 7.20 40.20 9.00
C GLY A 469 8.67 40.58 9.20
N GLN A 470 9.46 39.78 9.92
CA GLN A 470 10.93 39.97 9.98
C GLN A 470 11.59 39.50 8.69
N THR A 471 12.75 40.10 8.40
CA THR A 471 13.53 39.74 7.21
C THR A 471 14.25 38.41 7.40
N TRP A 472 14.12 37.51 6.41
CA TRP A 472 14.84 36.22 6.37
C TRP A 472 16.28 36.40 5.90
N HIS A 473 17.21 35.73 6.58
CA HIS A 473 18.61 35.67 6.22
C HIS A 473 19.18 34.26 6.44
N PHE A 474 19.92 33.71 5.45
CA PHE A 474 20.52 32.39 5.56
C PHE A 474 21.70 32.30 6.54
N ASN A 475 22.45 33.38 6.66
CA ASN A 475 23.76 33.37 7.32
C ASN A 475 23.78 34.12 8.65
N LEU A 476 22.88 33.75 9.57
CA LEU A 476 23.01 34.26 10.94
C LEU A 476 24.05 33.54 11.80
N SER A 477 24.69 32.45 11.31
CA SER A 477 25.45 31.56 12.21
C SER A 477 26.97 31.61 12.08
N THR A 478 27.58 32.09 11.00
CA THR A 478 29.04 32.03 10.85
C THR A 478 29.80 33.35 10.97
N ASN A 479 29.16 34.48 10.67
CA ASN A 479 29.80 35.79 10.82
C ASN A 479 29.68 36.40 12.21
N ASP A 480 28.67 36.05 13.00
CA ASP A 480 28.51 36.56 14.36
C ASP A 480 29.50 35.91 15.35
N PHE A 481 29.88 34.64 15.13
CA PHE A 481 30.92 33.99 15.95
C PHE A 481 32.34 34.54 15.70
N ALA A 482 32.61 35.05 14.50
CA ALA A 482 33.89 35.67 14.22
C ALA A 482 34.08 37.02 14.95
N ASN A 483 33.02 37.68 15.41
CA ASN A 483 33.03 38.90 16.14
C ASN A 483 32.81 38.74 17.67
N LEU A 484 32.46 37.55 18.13
CA LEU A 484 32.39 37.23 19.54
C LEU A 484 33.81 37.09 20.09
N LYS A 485 34.35 38.15 20.72
CA LYS A 485 35.54 38.05 21.58
C LYS A 485 35.16 37.20 22.80
N VAL A 486 35.26 35.88 22.67
CA VAL A 486 35.17 34.99 23.83
C VAL A 486 36.47 35.13 24.62
N ASN A 487 36.43 35.91 25.69
CA ASN A 487 37.48 35.88 26.67
C ASN A 487 37.34 34.64 27.54
N LEU A 488 38.06 33.58 27.21
CA LEU A 488 38.22 32.44 28.11
C LEU A 488 39.10 32.88 29.30
N TYR A 489 38.45 33.13 30.43
CA TYR A 489 39.20 33.24 31.68
C TYR A 489 39.63 31.84 32.09
N PRO A 490 40.92 31.64 32.41
CA PRO A 490 41.37 30.36 32.94
C PRO A 490 40.59 30.11 34.25
N ASN A 491 39.95 28.96 34.34
CA ASN A 491 39.37 28.48 35.59
C ASN A 491 40.49 28.48 36.63
N PRO A 492 40.37 29.23 37.77
CA PRO A 492 41.42 29.22 38.75
C PRO A 492 41.59 27.81 39.30
N ALA A 493 42.69 27.16 38.94
CA ALA A 493 43.04 25.90 39.51
C ALA A 493 43.18 26.12 41.01
N GLN A 494 42.36 25.54 41.78
CA GLN A 494 42.51 25.44 43.21
C GLN A 494 43.75 24.61 43.53
N LYS A 495 44.55 25.09 44.47
CA LYS A 495 45.67 24.40 45.04
C LYS A 495 45.26 23.07 45.69
#